data_e62e7a1e10cd296cabc4d3f0488529d5
#
_entry.id   e62e7a1e10cd296cabc4d3f0488529d5
#
_cell.length_a   1.000
_cell.length_b   1.000
_cell.length_c   1.000
_cell.angle_alpha   90.00
_cell.angle_beta   90.00
_cell.angle_gamma   90.00
#
_symmetry.space_group_name_H-M   'P 1'
#
loop_
_entity.id
_entity.type
_entity.pdbx_description
1 polymer ?
#
loop_
_entity_poly.entity_id
_entity_poly.type
_entity_poly.pdbx_seq_one_letter_code
_entity_poly.pdbx_strand_id
1 'polypeptide(L)'
;MGRVTGKVALVAGAGGGIGGAGAEALAREGAAVFCTDRDGAAAEATAARIRAAGGRAAASALDVCDRAATDMAVAAVVREFGRLDIMLESAGISHRLNFLDLDAETWDRIIAVNLTGMFHLGQAAARQMVKQGGGSIINVTSQLAEVARPERAAYVASKGGARSLTHAMAVDLAAHNVRVNAIAPGPTLTGLTRASYSDPEARRATEAVIPLGRLGQPNDLAGAVLFLASDESRWVTGSTVTVDGGYLAI
;
A
#
# COMPACT_ATOMS: atom_id res chain seq x y z
N MET A 1 1.90 -21.23 -14.47
CA MET A 1 2.05 -19.84 -14.91
C MET A 1 1.65 -18.98 -13.72
N GLY A 2 2.43 -17.98 -13.33
CA GLY A 2 2.13 -17.15 -12.16
C GLY A 2 0.89 -16.27 -12.38
N ARG A 3 0.23 -15.86 -11.30
CA ARG A 3 -1.07 -15.13 -11.31
C ARG A 3 -1.01 -13.76 -11.98
N VAL A 4 0.19 -13.15 -12.06
CA VAL A 4 0.43 -11.83 -12.67
C VAL A 4 1.58 -11.86 -13.68
N THR A 5 1.80 -13.02 -14.34
CA THR A 5 2.83 -13.20 -15.35
C THR A 5 2.70 -12.17 -16.45
N GLY A 6 3.82 -11.50 -16.78
CA GLY A 6 3.90 -10.49 -17.84
C GLY A 6 3.33 -9.12 -17.47
N LYS A 7 2.75 -8.95 -16.27
CA LYS A 7 2.31 -7.65 -15.78
C LYS A 7 3.49 -6.84 -15.22
N VAL A 8 3.33 -5.52 -15.16
CA VAL A 8 4.28 -4.57 -14.59
C VAL A 8 3.66 -3.88 -13.39
N ALA A 9 4.35 -3.90 -12.25
CA ALA A 9 3.90 -3.30 -11.01
C ALA A 9 4.80 -2.14 -10.57
N LEU A 10 4.18 -1.04 -10.13
CA LEU A 10 4.81 0.02 -9.33
C LEU A 10 4.39 -0.16 -7.87
N VAL A 11 5.35 -0.21 -6.96
CA VAL A 11 5.11 -0.35 -5.52
C VAL A 11 5.73 0.82 -4.79
N ALA A 12 4.92 1.65 -4.15
CA ALA A 12 5.38 2.70 -3.24
C ALA A 12 5.38 2.18 -1.79
N GLY A 13 6.38 2.60 -1.01
CA GLY A 13 6.66 2.03 0.30
C GLY A 13 7.28 0.62 0.21
N ALA A 14 8.00 0.33 -0.87
CA ALA A 14 8.61 -0.97 -1.12
C ALA A 14 9.86 -1.24 -0.26
N GLY A 15 10.37 -0.26 0.48
CA GLY A 15 11.55 -0.41 1.34
C GLY A 15 11.37 -1.42 2.48
N GLY A 16 10.16 -1.87 2.76
CA GLY A 16 9.88 -2.88 3.77
C GLY A 16 8.39 -3.04 4.06
N GLY A 17 8.10 -3.74 5.16
CA GLY A 17 6.73 -3.96 5.60
C GLY A 17 5.83 -4.57 4.51
N ILE A 18 4.60 -4.08 4.44
CA ILE A 18 3.57 -4.61 3.51
C ILE A 18 3.95 -4.36 2.05
N GLY A 19 4.50 -3.17 1.74
CA GLY A 19 4.94 -2.84 0.37
C GLY A 19 6.05 -3.76 -0.11
N GLY A 20 7.09 -4.01 0.71
CA GLY A 20 8.17 -4.92 0.38
C GLY A 20 7.68 -6.37 0.17
N ALA A 21 6.84 -6.88 1.09
CA ALA A 21 6.25 -8.22 0.96
C ALA A 21 5.35 -8.33 -0.29
N GLY A 22 4.57 -7.28 -0.58
CA GLY A 22 3.75 -7.19 -1.80
C GLY A 22 4.60 -7.21 -3.07
N ALA A 23 5.69 -6.43 -3.10
CA ALA A 23 6.62 -6.39 -4.22
C ALA A 23 7.25 -7.77 -4.51
N GLU A 24 7.74 -8.44 -3.47
CA GLU A 24 8.32 -9.77 -3.59
C GLU A 24 7.28 -10.81 -4.02
N ALA A 25 6.05 -10.72 -3.53
CA ALA A 25 4.97 -11.62 -3.93
C ALA A 25 4.58 -11.43 -5.39
N LEU A 26 4.42 -10.18 -5.85
CA LEU A 26 4.12 -9.87 -7.26
C LEU A 26 5.22 -10.41 -8.20
N ALA A 27 6.49 -10.24 -7.81
CA ALA A 27 7.62 -10.74 -8.60
C ALA A 27 7.65 -12.28 -8.68
N ARG A 28 7.39 -12.99 -7.56
CA ARG A 28 7.30 -14.47 -7.53
C ARG A 28 6.20 -15.00 -8.46
N GLU A 29 5.14 -14.24 -8.63
CA GLU A 29 4.01 -14.56 -9.49
C GLU A 29 4.17 -14.02 -10.92
N GLY A 30 5.39 -13.57 -11.29
CA GLY A 30 5.81 -13.28 -12.66
C GLY A 30 5.64 -11.84 -13.11
N ALA A 31 5.37 -10.88 -12.22
CA ALA A 31 5.40 -9.47 -12.55
C ALA A 31 6.84 -8.92 -12.61
N ALA A 32 7.08 -7.93 -13.50
CA ALA A 32 8.20 -7.02 -13.35
C ALA A 32 7.83 -5.93 -12.34
N VAL A 33 8.69 -5.64 -11.37
CA VAL A 33 8.35 -4.75 -10.24
C VAL A 33 9.28 -3.55 -10.19
N PHE A 34 8.71 -2.36 -10.15
CA PHE A 34 9.42 -1.12 -9.88
C PHE A 34 9.20 -0.73 -8.42
N CYS A 35 10.23 -0.89 -7.61
CA CYS A 35 10.20 -0.62 -6.18
C CYS A 35 10.50 0.86 -5.90
N THR A 36 9.64 1.54 -5.16
CA THR A 36 9.91 2.92 -4.73
C THR A 36 9.68 3.10 -3.23
N ASP A 37 10.51 3.93 -2.64
CA ASP A 37 10.43 4.36 -1.24
C ASP A 37 11.09 5.72 -1.10
N ARG A 38 10.75 6.49 -0.07
CA ARG A 38 11.47 7.72 0.26
C ARG A 38 12.95 7.41 0.55
N ASP A 39 13.22 6.28 1.22
CA ASP A 39 14.54 5.69 1.33
C ASP A 39 14.84 4.85 0.07
N GLY A 40 15.53 5.46 -0.90
CA GLY A 40 15.91 4.79 -2.15
C GLY A 40 16.80 3.56 -1.93
N ALA A 41 17.63 3.55 -0.87
CA ALA A 41 18.48 2.40 -0.56
C ALA A 41 17.63 1.21 -0.06
N ALA A 42 16.59 1.47 0.74
CA ALA A 42 15.65 0.44 1.17
C ALA A 42 14.83 -0.12 -0.01
N ALA A 43 14.39 0.73 -0.94
CA ALA A 43 13.73 0.28 -2.18
C ALA A 43 14.66 -0.59 -3.04
N GLU A 44 15.90 -0.19 -3.22
CA GLU A 44 16.92 -0.96 -3.96
C GLU A 44 17.21 -2.30 -3.29
N ALA A 45 17.29 -2.36 -1.96
CA ALA A 45 17.47 -3.61 -1.25
C ALA A 45 16.35 -4.62 -1.54
N THR A 46 15.09 -4.16 -1.65
CA THR A 46 13.95 -5.02 -2.05
C THR A 46 14.08 -5.46 -3.51
N ALA A 47 14.39 -4.56 -4.42
CA ALA A 47 14.61 -4.88 -5.84
C ALA A 47 15.77 -5.88 -6.02
N ALA A 48 16.85 -5.74 -5.25
CA ALA A 48 17.98 -6.66 -5.27
C ALA A 48 17.57 -8.08 -4.80
N ARG A 49 16.75 -8.21 -3.74
CA ARG A 49 16.21 -9.51 -3.32
C ARG A 49 15.35 -10.16 -4.40
N ILE A 50 14.50 -9.36 -5.07
CA ILE A 50 13.69 -9.85 -6.20
C ILE A 50 14.58 -10.37 -7.34
N ARG A 51 15.59 -9.62 -7.72
CA ARG A 51 16.54 -10.03 -8.79
C ARG A 51 17.35 -11.28 -8.40
N ALA A 52 17.79 -11.36 -7.15
CA ALA A 52 18.50 -12.54 -6.62
C ALA A 52 17.63 -13.80 -6.64
N ALA A 53 16.30 -13.65 -6.51
CA ALA A 53 15.33 -14.73 -6.64
C ALA A 53 14.93 -15.04 -8.11
N GLY A 54 15.59 -14.42 -9.11
CA GLY A 54 15.30 -14.62 -10.53
C GLY A 54 14.18 -13.76 -11.11
N GLY A 55 13.62 -12.84 -10.34
CA GLY A 55 12.59 -11.90 -10.78
C GLY A 55 13.18 -10.69 -11.51
N ARG A 56 12.30 -9.90 -12.13
CA ARG A 56 12.67 -8.63 -12.79
C ARG A 56 12.28 -7.48 -11.86
N ALA A 57 13.25 -6.66 -11.46
CA ALA A 57 12.98 -5.48 -10.63
C ALA A 57 13.97 -4.34 -10.87
N ALA A 58 13.46 -3.11 -10.74
CA ALA A 58 14.22 -1.87 -10.67
C ALA A 58 13.75 -1.07 -9.46
N ALA A 59 14.50 -0.05 -9.06
CA ALA A 59 14.15 0.79 -7.94
C ALA A 59 14.50 2.27 -8.14
N SER A 60 13.82 3.15 -7.43
CA SER A 60 14.21 4.56 -7.27
C SER A 60 13.71 5.12 -5.94
N ALA A 61 14.31 6.24 -5.52
CA ALA A 61 13.71 7.05 -4.46
C ALA A 61 12.41 7.70 -4.95
N LEU A 62 11.42 7.82 -4.05
CA LEU A 62 10.15 8.52 -4.30
C LEU A 62 9.60 9.08 -3.00
N ASP A 63 9.48 10.39 -2.90
CA ASP A 63 8.59 11.03 -1.94
C ASP A 63 7.21 11.21 -2.59
N VAL A 64 6.20 10.51 -2.08
CA VAL A 64 4.83 10.57 -2.60
C VAL A 64 4.18 11.95 -2.40
N CYS A 65 4.71 12.77 -1.50
CA CYS A 65 4.26 14.14 -1.30
C CYS A 65 4.66 15.06 -2.47
N ASP A 66 5.72 14.73 -3.20
CA ASP A 66 6.16 15.47 -4.38
C ASP A 66 5.39 15.00 -5.63
N ARG A 67 4.50 15.86 -6.09
CA ARG A 67 3.66 15.59 -7.28
C ARG A 67 4.49 15.31 -8.53
N ALA A 68 5.54 16.09 -8.77
CA ALA A 68 6.37 15.92 -9.95
C ALA A 68 7.15 14.60 -9.87
N ALA A 69 7.64 14.24 -8.69
CA ALA A 69 8.30 12.96 -8.48
C ALA A 69 7.38 11.76 -8.74
N THR A 70 6.09 11.85 -8.39
CA THR A 70 5.13 10.76 -8.71
C THR A 70 4.90 10.60 -10.21
N ASP A 71 4.77 11.70 -10.96
CA ASP A 71 4.65 11.65 -12.43
C ASP A 71 5.93 11.09 -13.06
N MET A 72 7.11 11.48 -12.56
CA MET A 72 8.41 10.96 -13.01
C MET A 72 8.59 9.46 -12.69
N ALA A 73 8.13 9.01 -11.53
CA ALA A 73 8.20 7.58 -11.16
C ALA A 73 7.38 6.71 -12.13
N VAL A 74 6.14 7.12 -12.46
CA VAL A 74 5.32 6.41 -13.47
C VAL A 74 5.99 6.41 -14.84
N ALA A 75 6.57 7.55 -15.26
CA ALA A 75 7.32 7.62 -16.52
C ALA A 75 8.55 6.70 -16.51
N ALA A 76 9.24 6.58 -15.37
CA ALA A 76 10.38 5.66 -15.21
C ALA A 76 9.95 4.19 -15.34
N VAL A 77 8.81 3.79 -14.75
CA VAL A 77 8.25 2.45 -14.92
C VAL A 77 7.99 2.13 -16.39
N VAL A 78 7.36 3.06 -17.10
CA VAL A 78 7.04 2.86 -18.53
C VAL A 78 8.30 2.81 -19.38
N ARG A 79 9.29 3.64 -19.08
CA ARG A 79 10.61 3.61 -19.77
C ARG A 79 11.34 2.29 -19.55
N GLU A 80 11.29 1.74 -18.34
CA GLU A 80 12.00 0.52 -17.94
C GLU A 80 11.30 -0.75 -18.43
N PHE A 81 9.97 -0.82 -18.33
CA PHE A 81 9.21 -2.04 -18.54
C PHE A 81 8.12 -1.94 -19.63
N GLY A 82 7.93 -0.76 -20.23
CA GLY A 82 7.01 -0.53 -21.36
C GLY A 82 5.57 -0.25 -21.00
N ARG A 83 5.12 -0.53 -19.77
CA ARG A 83 3.72 -0.39 -19.34
C ARG A 83 3.59 -0.26 -17.81
N LEU A 84 2.37 -0.05 -17.31
CA LEU A 84 2.04 -0.08 -15.87
C LEU A 84 0.68 -0.75 -15.67
N ASP A 85 0.66 -1.99 -15.17
CA ASP A 85 -0.59 -2.75 -14.97
C ASP A 85 -1.11 -2.73 -13.55
N ILE A 86 -0.19 -2.64 -12.57
CA ILE A 86 -0.49 -2.74 -11.14
C ILE A 86 0.19 -1.58 -10.43
N MET A 87 -0.56 -0.89 -9.57
CA MET A 87 0.00 0.06 -8.62
C MET A 87 -0.37 -0.38 -7.21
N LEU A 88 0.63 -0.59 -6.34
CA LEU A 88 0.46 -0.83 -4.91
C LEU A 88 0.98 0.38 -4.14
N GLU A 89 0.06 1.12 -3.51
CA GLU A 89 0.38 2.25 -2.64
C GLU A 89 0.39 1.79 -1.18
N SER A 90 1.58 1.67 -0.61
CA SER A 90 1.81 1.24 0.77
C SER A 90 2.62 2.25 1.59
N ALA A 91 2.97 3.40 1.01
CA ALA A 91 3.63 4.46 1.76
C ALA A 91 2.71 5.00 2.84
N GLY A 92 3.26 5.22 4.03
CA GLY A 92 2.48 5.77 5.13
C GLY A 92 3.30 5.97 6.38
N ILE A 93 2.87 6.95 7.17
CA ILE A 93 3.43 7.28 8.48
C ILE A 93 2.33 7.30 9.53
N SER A 94 2.72 7.16 10.78
CA SER A 94 1.83 7.25 11.93
C SER A 94 2.54 7.89 13.10
N HIS A 95 1.82 8.70 13.85
CA HIS A 95 2.28 9.26 15.11
C HIS A 95 1.25 9.00 16.20
N ARG A 96 1.71 8.89 17.45
CA ARG A 96 0.84 8.75 18.63
C ARG A 96 0.88 10.06 19.40
N LEU A 97 -0.22 10.79 19.35
CA LEU A 97 -0.44 12.00 20.13
C LEU A 97 -1.88 12.06 20.59
N ASN A 98 -2.08 12.48 21.84
CA ASN A 98 -3.41 12.79 22.33
C ASN A 98 -4.03 13.88 21.45
N PHE A 99 -5.35 13.85 21.28
CA PHE A 99 -6.04 14.81 20.42
C PHE A 99 -5.81 16.27 20.81
N LEU A 100 -5.69 16.54 22.11
CA LEU A 100 -5.46 17.90 22.63
C LEU A 100 -4.02 18.39 22.40
N ASP A 101 -3.07 17.47 22.21
CA ASP A 101 -1.65 17.77 22.02
C ASP A 101 -1.23 17.65 20.53
N LEU A 102 -2.16 17.25 19.64
CA LEU A 102 -1.89 17.08 18.22
C LEU A 102 -1.71 18.45 17.56
N ASP A 103 -0.48 18.78 17.21
CA ASP A 103 -0.13 20.01 16.50
C ASP A 103 -0.46 19.94 15.00
N ALA A 104 -0.59 21.11 14.38
CA ALA A 104 -0.93 21.23 12.97
C ALA A 104 0.15 20.63 12.04
N GLU A 105 1.43 20.74 12.39
CA GLU A 105 2.53 20.22 11.59
C GLU A 105 2.47 18.69 11.49
N THR A 106 2.26 18.02 12.62
CA THR A 106 2.09 16.55 12.67
C THR A 106 0.84 16.11 11.92
N TRP A 107 -0.28 16.83 12.07
CA TRP A 107 -1.50 16.59 11.33
C TRP A 107 -1.26 16.69 9.82
N ASP A 108 -0.74 17.83 9.36
CA ASP A 108 -0.52 18.10 7.94
C ASP A 108 0.43 17.07 7.31
N ARG A 109 1.49 16.70 8.01
CA ARG A 109 2.44 15.69 7.55
C ARG A 109 1.80 14.31 7.36
N ILE A 110 0.95 13.88 8.30
CA ILE A 110 0.25 12.60 8.19
C ILE A 110 -0.74 12.61 7.01
N ILE A 111 -1.50 13.70 6.85
CA ILE A 111 -2.43 13.87 5.72
C ILE A 111 -1.64 13.93 4.40
N ALA A 112 -0.56 14.68 4.35
CA ALA A 112 0.28 14.82 3.15
C ALA A 112 0.78 13.47 2.65
N VAL A 113 1.33 12.64 3.54
CA VAL A 113 1.87 11.32 3.14
C VAL A 113 0.76 10.32 2.86
N ASN A 114 -0.16 10.12 3.83
CA ASN A 114 -1.10 8.99 3.80
C ASN A 114 -2.29 9.19 2.86
N LEU A 115 -2.64 10.43 2.54
CA LEU A 115 -3.83 10.76 1.74
C LEU A 115 -3.46 11.54 0.47
N THR A 116 -2.80 12.68 0.60
CA THR A 116 -2.43 13.50 -0.55
C THR A 116 -1.42 12.77 -1.45
N GLY A 117 -0.42 12.10 -0.88
CA GLY A 117 0.54 11.28 -1.62
C GLY A 117 -0.12 10.12 -2.36
N MET A 118 -1.07 9.43 -1.71
CA MET A 118 -1.89 8.39 -2.36
C MET A 118 -2.67 8.97 -3.56
N PHE A 119 -3.26 10.15 -3.42
CA PHE A 119 -3.92 10.84 -4.53
C PHE A 119 -2.94 11.18 -5.66
N HIS A 120 -1.77 11.72 -5.35
CA HIS A 120 -0.77 12.07 -6.36
C HIS A 120 -0.36 10.86 -7.20
N LEU A 121 0.11 9.80 -6.53
CA LEU A 121 0.58 8.59 -7.21
C LEU A 121 -0.57 7.84 -7.90
N GLY A 122 -1.73 7.74 -7.25
CA GLY A 122 -2.92 7.13 -7.82
C GLY A 122 -3.38 7.81 -9.11
N GLN A 123 -3.37 9.15 -9.14
CA GLN A 123 -3.75 9.89 -10.35
C GLN A 123 -2.70 9.76 -11.47
N ALA A 124 -1.41 9.77 -11.14
CA ALA A 124 -0.34 9.55 -12.12
C ALA A 124 -0.44 8.14 -12.74
N ALA A 125 -0.61 7.11 -11.90
CA ALA A 125 -0.80 5.73 -12.37
C ALA A 125 -2.07 5.56 -13.19
N ALA A 126 -3.20 6.12 -12.75
CA ALA A 126 -4.48 6.06 -13.47
C ALA A 126 -4.38 6.66 -14.87
N ARG A 127 -3.75 7.82 -15.03
CA ARG A 127 -3.52 8.45 -16.33
C ARG A 127 -2.76 7.53 -17.30
N GLN A 128 -1.76 6.80 -16.80
CA GLN A 128 -1.04 5.84 -17.61
C GLN A 128 -1.89 4.60 -17.93
N MET A 129 -2.59 4.05 -16.95
CA MET A 129 -3.45 2.87 -17.12
C MET A 129 -4.59 3.14 -18.10
N VAL A 130 -5.21 4.32 -18.07
CA VAL A 130 -6.25 4.74 -19.04
C VAL A 130 -5.70 4.75 -20.47
N LYS A 131 -4.49 5.29 -20.69
CA LYS A 131 -3.86 5.33 -22.02
C LYS A 131 -3.60 3.95 -22.60
N GLN A 132 -3.42 2.95 -21.78
CA GLN A 132 -3.11 1.56 -22.19
C GLN A 132 -4.30 0.59 -22.09
N GLY A 133 -5.50 1.09 -21.70
CA GLY A 133 -6.76 0.36 -21.75
C GLY A 133 -7.10 -0.42 -20.47
N GLY A 134 -6.45 -0.14 -19.34
CA GLY A 134 -6.81 -0.74 -18.05
C GLY A 134 -5.66 -0.93 -17.08
N GLY A 135 -5.99 -1.36 -15.85
CA GLY A 135 -5.04 -1.62 -14.78
C GLY A 135 -5.69 -1.92 -13.44
N SER A 136 -4.88 -2.13 -12.41
CA SER A 136 -5.31 -2.35 -11.03
C SER A 136 -4.53 -1.48 -10.06
N ILE A 137 -5.24 -0.63 -9.33
CA ILE A 137 -4.72 0.22 -8.26
C ILE A 137 -5.12 -0.41 -6.92
N ILE A 138 -4.14 -0.59 -6.03
CA ILE A 138 -4.32 -1.21 -4.72
C ILE A 138 -3.78 -0.24 -3.66
N ASN A 139 -4.67 0.28 -2.84
CA ASN A 139 -4.34 1.23 -1.77
C ASN A 139 -4.26 0.50 -0.42
N VAL A 140 -3.16 0.66 0.31
CA VAL A 140 -3.08 0.14 1.68
C VAL A 140 -3.66 1.17 2.64
N THR A 141 -4.88 0.87 3.11
CA THR A 141 -5.59 1.66 4.12
C THR A 141 -5.25 1.15 5.54
N SER A 142 -6.23 0.85 6.34
CA SER A 142 -6.09 0.28 7.68
C SER A 142 -7.46 -0.14 8.19
N GLN A 143 -7.54 -1.10 9.12
CA GLN A 143 -8.72 -1.31 9.96
C GLN A 143 -9.14 -0.03 10.69
N LEU A 144 -8.19 0.88 10.97
CA LEU A 144 -8.46 2.19 11.57
C LEU A 144 -9.13 3.19 10.61
N ALA A 145 -9.50 2.79 9.41
CA ALA A 145 -10.45 3.50 8.57
C ALA A 145 -11.92 3.23 8.97
N GLU A 146 -12.18 2.19 9.76
CA GLU A 146 -13.51 1.77 10.23
C GLU A 146 -13.72 2.06 11.72
N VAL A 147 -12.65 1.91 12.52
CA VAL A 147 -12.68 2.10 13.97
C VAL A 147 -11.56 3.04 14.39
N ALA A 148 -11.64 3.56 15.63
CA ALA A 148 -10.60 4.43 16.17
C ALA A 148 -9.84 3.75 17.32
N ARG A 149 -8.64 4.26 17.58
CA ARG A 149 -7.85 3.99 18.78
C ARG A 149 -7.40 5.32 19.40
N PRO A 150 -7.18 5.36 20.70
CA PRO A 150 -6.61 6.55 21.34
C PRO A 150 -5.31 6.99 20.67
N GLU A 151 -5.04 8.29 20.68
CA GLU A 151 -3.81 8.90 20.17
C GLU A 151 -3.56 8.71 18.65
N ARG A 152 -4.61 8.47 17.86
CA ARG A 152 -4.50 8.17 16.43
C ARG A 152 -5.33 9.09 15.53
N ALA A 153 -5.79 10.25 16.00
CA ALA A 153 -6.76 11.08 15.29
C ALA A 153 -6.33 11.39 13.84
N ALA A 154 -5.13 11.92 13.61
CA ALA A 154 -4.64 12.23 12.26
C ALA A 154 -4.51 10.97 11.38
N TYR A 155 -4.03 9.86 11.95
CA TYR A 155 -3.89 8.60 11.22
C TYR A 155 -5.27 8.03 10.83
N VAL A 156 -6.23 7.99 11.77
CA VAL A 156 -7.61 7.54 11.53
C VAL A 156 -8.25 8.39 10.42
N ALA A 157 -8.15 9.72 10.53
CA ALA A 157 -8.67 10.64 9.51
C ALA A 157 -8.05 10.37 8.14
N SER A 158 -6.71 10.21 8.07
CA SER A 158 -6.01 9.94 6.82
C SER A 158 -6.43 8.62 6.18
N LYS A 159 -6.59 7.55 6.98
CA LYS A 159 -6.96 6.21 6.46
C LYS A 159 -8.46 6.11 6.13
N GLY A 160 -9.32 6.81 6.86
CA GLY A 160 -10.73 7.02 6.47
C GLY A 160 -10.85 7.76 5.15
N GLY A 161 -10.09 8.86 4.98
CA GLY A 161 -9.98 9.59 3.71
C GLY A 161 -9.45 8.72 2.56
N ALA A 162 -8.42 7.92 2.80
CA ALA A 162 -7.84 6.99 1.82
C ALA A 162 -8.85 5.93 1.35
N ARG A 163 -9.68 5.41 2.27
CA ARG A 163 -10.79 4.50 1.92
C ARG A 163 -11.82 5.19 1.03
N SER A 164 -12.26 6.39 1.41
CA SER A 164 -13.23 7.16 0.63
C SER A 164 -12.67 7.55 -0.75
N LEU A 165 -11.39 7.93 -0.82
CA LEU A 165 -10.70 8.20 -2.08
C LEU A 165 -10.66 6.96 -2.98
N THR A 166 -10.43 5.76 -2.42
CA THR A 166 -10.48 4.51 -3.17
C THR A 166 -11.84 4.29 -3.83
N HIS A 167 -12.96 4.57 -3.13
CA HIS A 167 -14.30 4.45 -3.68
C HIS A 167 -14.52 5.46 -4.82
N ALA A 168 -14.15 6.73 -4.63
CA ALA A 168 -14.28 7.76 -5.65
C ALA A 168 -13.48 7.41 -6.92
N MET A 169 -12.21 7.03 -6.76
CA MET A 169 -11.36 6.59 -7.87
C MET A 169 -11.95 5.38 -8.61
N ALA A 170 -12.53 4.42 -7.89
CA ALA A 170 -13.13 3.23 -8.49
C ALA A 170 -14.30 3.58 -9.40
N VAL A 171 -15.16 4.50 -8.97
CA VAL A 171 -16.32 4.96 -9.76
C VAL A 171 -15.87 5.74 -11.00
N ASP A 172 -14.94 6.69 -10.82
CA ASP A 172 -14.46 7.53 -11.92
C ASP A 172 -13.69 6.76 -12.99
N LEU A 173 -12.97 5.70 -12.58
CA LEU A 173 -12.06 4.97 -13.47
C LEU A 173 -12.66 3.68 -14.07
N ALA A 174 -13.85 3.27 -13.63
CA ALA A 174 -14.50 2.03 -14.09
C ALA A 174 -14.72 2.00 -15.61
N ALA A 175 -15.17 3.13 -16.21
CA ALA A 175 -15.37 3.24 -17.65
C ALA A 175 -14.07 3.08 -18.47
N HIS A 176 -12.91 3.20 -17.81
CA HIS A 176 -11.59 3.06 -18.41
C HIS A 176 -10.95 1.68 -18.14
N ASN A 177 -11.72 0.72 -17.60
CA ASN A 177 -11.23 -0.60 -17.23
C ASN A 177 -10.07 -0.56 -16.21
N VAL A 178 -10.05 0.45 -15.35
CA VAL A 178 -9.11 0.56 -14.22
C VAL A 178 -9.86 0.24 -12.94
N ARG A 179 -9.45 -0.82 -12.26
CA ARG A 179 -10.00 -1.21 -10.96
C ARG A 179 -9.22 -0.53 -9.84
N VAL A 180 -9.93 -0.07 -8.83
CA VAL A 180 -9.30 0.54 -7.65
C VAL A 180 -9.88 -0.10 -6.40
N ASN A 181 -9.04 -0.71 -5.58
CA ASN A 181 -9.45 -1.39 -4.36
C ASN A 181 -8.50 -1.05 -3.20
N ALA A 182 -8.93 -1.33 -2.00
CA ALA A 182 -8.12 -1.18 -0.80
C ALA A 182 -7.83 -2.52 -0.12
N ILE A 183 -6.70 -2.57 0.58
CA ILE A 183 -6.43 -3.57 1.61
C ILE A 183 -6.42 -2.82 2.95
N ALA A 184 -7.15 -3.35 3.93
CA ALA A 184 -7.20 -2.81 5.29
C ALA A 184 -6.48 -3.76 6.27
N PRO A 185 -5.19 -3.55 6.53
CA PRO A 185 -4.45 -4.36 7.49
C PRO A 185 -4.94 -4.15 8.92
N GLY A 186 -4.95 -5.23 9.69
CA GLY A 186 -5.01 -5.20 11.14
C GLY A 186 -3.66 -4.87 11.79
N PRO A 187 -3.55 -5.13 13.12
CA PRO A 187 -2.30 -4.95 13.84
C PRO A 187 -1.21 -5.86 13.26
N THR A 188 -0.31 -5.29 12.46
CA THR A 188 0.73 -6.00 11.70
C THR A 188 2.11 -5.52 12.14
N LEU A 189 3.06 -6.46 12.30
CA LEU A 189 4.44 -6.17 12.68
C LEU A 189 5.24 -5.67 11.47
N THR A 190 5.44 -4.36 11.39
CA THR A 190 6.19 -3.68 10.32
C THR A 190 7.20 -2.71 10.92
N GLY A 191 8.02 -2.06 10.10
CA GLY A 191 8.87 -0.94 10.55
C GLY A 191 8.08 0.17 11.25
N LEU A 192 6.88 0.48 10.73
CA LEU A 192 5.98 1.50 11.29
C LEU A 192 5.48 1.16 12.71
N THR A 193 5.28 -0.12 13.01
CA THR A 193 4.63 -0.58 14.25
C THR A 193 5.60 -1.23 15.24
N ARG A 194 6.83 -1.51 14.83
CA ARG A 194 7.84 -2.23 15.63
C ARG A 194 8.03 -1.61 17.02
N ALA A 195 8.17 -0.29 17.09
CA ALA A 195 8.33 0.42 18.36
C ALA A 195 7.09 0.25 19.28
N SER A 196 5.88 0.22 18.70
CA SER A 196 4.63 0.03 19.47
C SER A 196 4.48 -1.38 20.05
N TYR A 197 5.17 -2.37 19.50
CA TYR A 197 5.10 -3.78 19.90
C TYR A 197 6.43 -4.30 20.47
N SER A 198 7.38 -3.39 20.80
CA SER A 198 8.63 -3.74 21.49
C SER A 198 8.39 -4.09 22.95
N ASP A 199 7.39 -3.49 23.59
CA ASP A 199 6.93 -3.87 24.91
C ASP A 199 6.10 -5.18 24.85
N PRO A 200 6.53 -6.26 25.56
CA PRO A 200 5.84 -7.54 25.56
C PRO A 200 4.42 -7.48 26.15
N GLU A 201 4.14 -6.56 27.07
CA GLU A 201 2.82 -6.41 27.67
C GLU A 201 1.85 -5.75 26.69
N ALA A 202 2.24 -4.64 26.05
CA ALA A 202 1.46 -3.97 25.02
C ALA A 202 1.21 -4.89 23.82
N ARG A 203 2.19 -5.72 23.47
CA ARG A 203 2.06 -6.75 22.45
C ARG A 203 1.01 -7.80 22.82
N ARG A 204 1.13 -8.43 24.01
CA ARG A 204 0.15 -9.42 24.49
C ARG A 204 -1.26 -8.85 24.57
N ALA A 205 -1.41 -7.62 25.09
CA ALA A 205 -2.69 -6.95 25.15
C ALA A 205 -3.32 -6.73 23.75
N THR A 206 -2.50 -6.46 22.74
CA THR A 206 -2.98 -6.34 21.35
C THR A 206 -3.33 -7.72 20.77
N GLU A 207 -2.50 -8.72 20.98
CA GLU A 207 -2.74 -10.10 20.48
C GLU A 207 -4.01 -10.71 21.10
N ALA A 208 -4.32 -10.38 22.36
CA ALA A 208 -5.52 -10.87 23.06
C ALA A 208 -6.85 -10.40 22.47
N VAL A 209 -6.85 -9.28 21.75
CA VAL A 209 -8.06 -8.75 21.07
C VAL A 209 -8.09 -9.09 19.57
N ILE A 210 -7.20 -9.93 19.11
CA ILE A 210 -7.20 -10.46 17.73
C ILE A 210 -7.71 -11.90 17.77
N PRO A 211 -8.83 -12.28 17.16
CA PRO A 211 -9.35 -13.65 17.20
C PRO A 211 -8.34 -14.72 16.77
N LEU A 212 -7.47 -14.45 15.80
CA LEU A 212 -6.39 -15.37 15.41
C LEU A 212 -5.21 -15.39 16.39
N GLY A 213 -5.25 -14.63 17.50
CA GLY A 213 -4.33 -14.70 18.64
C GLY A 213 -2.90 -14.23 18.39
N ARG A 214 -2.63 -13.52 17.30
CA ARG A 214 -1.29 -13.03 16.95
C ARG A 214 -1.33 -11.74 16.15
N LEU A 215 -0.24 -10.99 16.20
CA LEU A 215 -0.01 -9.93 15.24
C LEU A 215 0.13 -10.49 13.82
N GLY A 216 -0.39 -9.76 12.83
CA GLY A 216 -0.14 -10.02 11.43
C GLY A 216 1.34 -9.84 11.08
N GLN A 217 1.79 -10.54 10.05
CA GLN A 217 3.09 -10.34 9.41
C GLN A 217 2.87 -9.72 8.02
N PRO A 218 3.85 -8.99 7.45
CA PRO A 218 3.73 -8.44 6.10
C PRO A 218 3.28 -9.46 5.05
N ASN A 219 3.76 -10.70 5.15
CA ASN A 219 3.40 -11.79 4.23
C ASN A 219 1.93 -12.24 4.35
N ASP A 220 1.25 -11.98 5.46
CA ASP A 220 -0.19 -12.28 5.60
C ASP A 220 -1.03 -11.42 4.64
N LEU A 221 -0.51 -10.27 4.19
CA LEU A 221 -1.18 -9.35 3.26
C LEU A 221 -0.91 -9.70 1.78
N ALA A 222 0.15 -10.47 1.51
CA ALA A 222 0.61 -10.76 0.14
C ALA A 222 -0.47 -11.46 -0.72
N GLY A 223 -1.26 -12.34 -0.12
CA GLY A 223 -2.37 -13.02 -0.81
C GLY A 223 -3.45 -12.05 -1.30
N ALA A 224 -3.80 -11.06 -0.49
CA ALA A 224 -4.76 -10.02 -0.87
C ALA A 224 -4.20 -9.10 -1.97
N VAL A 225 -2.91 -8.75 -1.91
CA VAL A 225 -2.23 -8.00 -2.98
C VAL A 225 -2.32 -8.77 -4.30
N LEU A 226 -1.96 -10.05 -4.31
CA LEU A 226 -2.00 -10.89 -5.51
C LEU A 226 -3.41 -11.06 -6.06
N PHE A 227 -4.41 -11.28 -5.20
CA PHE A 227 -5.81 -11.36 -5.60
C PHE A 227 -6.25 -10.08 -6.32
N LEU A 228 -6.03 -8.92 -5.71
CA LEU A 228 -6.44 -7.64 -6.28
C LEU A 228 -5.64 -7.25 -7.54
N ALA A 229 -4.38 -7.69 -7.64
CA ALA A 229 -3.51 -7.46 -8.80
C ALA A 229 -3.86 -8.36 -10.00
N SER A 230 -4.45 -9.53 -9.77
CA SER A 230 -4.72 -10.54 -10.80
C SER A 230 -6.09 -10.40 -11.45
N ASP A 231 -6.32 -11.18 -12.49
CA ASP A 231 -7.61 -11.26 -13.19
C ASP A 231 -8.69 -12.03 -12.39
N GLU A 232 -8.31 -12.67 -11.28
CA GLU A 232 -9.27 -13.29 -10.34
C GLU A 232 -10.20 -12.24 -9.72
N SER A 233 -9.75 -10.97 -9.63
CA SER A 233 -10.53 -9.85 -9.13
C SER A 233 -11.10 -8.94 -10.22
N ARG A 234 -11.27 -9.45 -11.46
CA ARG A 234 -11.76 -8.64 -12.60
C ARG A 234 -13.15 -8.01 -12.39
N TRP A 235 -13.94 -8.52 -11.46
CA TRP A 235 -15.27 -7.99 -11.08
C TRP A 235 -15.25 -7.32 -9.70
N VAL A 236 -14.06 -6.96 -9.20
CA VAL A 236 -13.87 -6.31 -7.88
C VAL A 236 -13.27 -4.92 -8.10
N THR A 237 -14.06 -3.88 -7.83
CA THR A 237 -13.62 -2.48 -7.77
C THR A 237 -14.39 -1.73 -6.68
N GLY A 238 -13.78 -0.73 -6.06
CA GLY A 238 -14.36 0.01 -4.95
C GLY A 238 -14.45 -0.78 -3.64
N SER A 239 -13.79 -1.93 -3.55
CA SER A 239 -13.88 -2.81 -2.37
C SER A 239 -12.69 -2.63 -1.44
N THR A 240 -12.90 -2.92 -0.16
CA THR A 240 -11.83 -3.03 0.84
C THR A 240 -11.73 -4.47 1.32
N VAL A 241 -10.57 -5.10 1.10
CA VAL A 241 -10.26 -6.43 1.63
C VAL A 241 -9.60 -6.25 3.00
N THR A 242 -10.33 -6.60 4.06
CA THR A 242 -9.81 -6.57 5.43
C THR A 242 -8.96 -7.81 5.70
N VAL A 243 -7.73 -7.60 6.20
CA VAL A 243 -6.77 -8.65 6.57
C VAL A 243 -6.25 -8.32 7.97
N ASP A 244 -7.01 -8.68 8.99
CA ASP A 244 -6.85 -8.19 10.35
C ASP A 244 -6.89 -9.27 11.45
N GLY A 245 -6.94 -10.53 11.05
CA GLY A 245 -7.04 -11.65 11.99
C GLY A 245 -8.38 -11.72 12.72
N GLY A 246 -9.43 -11.07 12.20
CA GLY A 246 -10.76 -11.02 12.78
C GLY A 246 -10.99 -9.84 13.74
N TYR A 247 -10.05 -8.90 13.81
CA TYR A 247 -10.12 -7.76 14.76
C TYR A 247 -11.40 -6.93 14.62
N LEU A 248 -11.92 -6.71 13.42
CA LEU A 248 -13.15 -5.95 13.17
C LEU A 248 -14.43 -6.80 13.28
N ALA A 249 -14.32 -8.11 13.49
CA ALA A 249 -15.47 -8.99 13.57
C ALA A 249 -16.10 -9.08 14.97
N ILE A 250 -15.43 -8.51 15.98
CA ILE A 250 -15.84 -8.53 17.40
C ILE A 250 -15.99 -7.14 17.96
#